data_ce4da2b51cd32256566196507710636d
#
_entry.id   ce4da2b51cd32256566196507710636d
#
_cell.length_a   1.000
_cell.length_b   1.000
_cell.length_c   1.000
_cell.angle_alpha   90.00
_cell.angle_beta   90.00
_cell.angle_gamma   90.00
#
_symmetry.space_group_name_H-M   'P 1'
#
loop_
_entity.id
_entity.type
_entity.pdbx_description
1 polymer ?
#
loop_
_entity_poly.entity_id
_entity_poly.type
_entity_poly.pdbx_seq_one_letter_code
_entity_poly.pdbx_strand_id
1 'polypeptide(L)'
;MPGHRAHSARSWLGVNAIHGAAGILATLAGHRAREVEIDGCTYREGLNAVRIEGGVAGNVVPDLCRVTVNFRYAPDRDEDAAEAHVREVFAAAVDAGATLTVVDNAGGALPGLGEPAAAAFVAAVGRPARA
;
A
#
# COMPACT_ATOMS: atom_id res chain seq x y z
N MET A 1 4.36 7.05 0.71
CA MET A 1 4.14 8.41 0.18
C MET A 1 5.45 9.13 0.01
N PRO A 2 5.60 9.83 -1.08
CA PRO A 2 6.77 10.67 -1.25
C PRO A 2 6.72 11.85 -0.27
N GLY A 3 7.88 12.34 0.04
CA GLY A 3 8.03 13.47 0.92
C GLY A 3 9.32 14.20 0.60
N HIS A 4 9.62 15.19 1.37
CA HIS A 4 10.86 15.92 1.27
C HIS A 4 11.54 15.94 2.62
N ARG A 5 12.78 15.52 2.65
CA ARG A 5 13.58 15.47 3.86
C ARG A 5 13.90 16.87 4.34
N ALA A 6 13.80 17.09 5.65
CA ALA A 6 14.19 18.32 6.29
C ALA A 6 14.56 18.05 7.75
N HIS A 7 15.33 18.96 8.37
CA HIS A 7 15.58 18.89 9.79
C HIS A 7 14.26 19.14 10.54
N SER A 8 14.00 18.35 11.58
CA SER A 8 12.72 18.44 12.31
C SER A 8 12.46 19.83 12.93
N ALA A 9 13.51 20.56 13.28
CA ALA A 9 13.38 21.94 13.76
C ALA A 9 12.91 22.92 12.68
N ARG A 10 12.99 22.52 11.42
CA ARG A 10 12.53 23.29 10.26
C ARG A 10 11.58 22.46 9.40
N SER A 11 10.64 21.79 10.02
CA SER A 11 9.75 20.86 9.36
C SER A 11 8.93 21.49 8.22
N TRP A 12 8.71 22.81 8.28
CA TRP A 12 8.01 23.52 7.21
C TRP A 12 8.79 23.57 5.88
N LEU A 13 10.07 23.25 5.89
CA LEU A 13 10.90 23.17 4.68
C LEU A 13 10.82 21.82 4.01
N GLY A 14 10.19 20.84 4.66
CA GLY A 14 10.07 19.49 4.16
C GLY A 14 8.62 19.05 3.98
N VAL A 15 8.45 17.90 3.33
CA VAL A 15 7.17 17.21 3.23
C VAL A 15 7.36 15.84 3.87
N ASN A 16 6.63 15.58 4.94
CA ASN A 16 6.79 14.37 5.72
C ASN A 16 6.14 13.18 5.03
N ALA A 17 6.95 12.22 4.56
CA ALA A 17 6.46 11.04 3.86
C ALA A 17 5.64 10.12 4.78
N ILE A 18 5.96 10.05 6.07
CA ILE A 18 5.17 9.26 7.03
C ILE A 18 3.78 9.86 7.18
N HIS A 19 3.66 11.16 7.32
CA HIS A 19 2.35 11.82 7.35
C HIS A 19 1.60 11.61 6.05
N GLY A 20 2.30 11.61 4.93
CA GLY A 20 1.72 11.34 3.61
C GLY A 20 1.16 9.93 3.47
N ALA A 21 1.63 8.98 4.25
CA ALA A 21 1.10 7.61 4.25
C ALA A 21 -0.27 7.49 4.92
N ALA A 22 -0.72 8.52 5.63
CA ALA A 22 -2.00 8.50 6.35
C ALA A 22 -3.17 8.18 5.42
N GLY A 23 -3.18 8.71 4.21
CA GLY A 23 -4.24 8.44 3.22
C GLY A 23 -4.30 6.97 2.82
N ILE A 24 -3.15 6.32 2.65
CA ILE A 24 -3.06 4.90 2.34
C ILE A 24 -3.62 4.07 3.50
N LEU A 25 -3.21 4.38 4.72
CA LEU A 25 -3.66 3.67 5.91
C LEU A 25 -5.15 3.87 6.15
N ALA A 26 -5.66 5.06 5.94
CA ALA A 26 -7.09 5.35 6.06
C ALA A 26 -7.90 4.57 5.02
N THR A 27 -7.43 4.49 3.80
CA THR A 27 -8.04 3.70 2.74
C THR A 27 -8.13 2.24 3.14
N LEU A 28 -7.04 1.68 3.68
CA LEU A 28 -7.02 0.30 4.14
C LEU A 28 -7.95 0.07 5.32
N ALA A 29 -7.96 0.97 6.29
CA ALA A 29 -8.82 0.86 7.46
C ALA A 29 -10.30 0.91 7.10
N GLY A 30 -10.66 1.65 6.07
CA GLY A 30 -12.03 1.77 5.60
C GLY A 30 -12.43 0.78 4.51
N HIS A 31 -11.49 -0.02 4.02
CA HIS A 31 -11.76 -0.97 2.95
C HIS A 31 -12.67 -2.10 3.43
N ARG A 32 -13.71 -2.37 2.65
CA ARG A 32 -14.59 -3.49 2.91
C ARG A 32 -14.16 -4.68 2.05
N ALA A 33 -13.77 -5.75 2.72
CA ALA A 33 -13.41 -6.98 2.05
C ALA A 33 -14.63 -7.59 1.36
N ARG A 34 -14.44 -8.05 0.14
CA ARG A 34 -15.46 -8.76 -0.59
C ARG A 34 -15.59 -10.18 -0.06
N GLU A 35 -16.81 -10.64 0.06
CA GLU A 35 -17.10 -12.03 0.34
C GLU A 35 -17.83 -12.61 -0.87
N VAL A 36 -17.38 -13.76 -1.35
CA VAL A 36 -17.94 -14.41 -2.53
C VAL A 36 -18.08 -15.91 -2.31
N GLU A 37 -19.16 -16.47 -2.81
CA GLU A 37 -19.40 -17.89 -2.76
C GLU A 37 -19.12 -18.51 -4.12
N ILE A 38 -18.26 -19.53 -4.15
CA ILE A 38 -17.86 -20.26 -5.35
C ILE A 38 -17.92 -21.73 -5.06
N ASP A 39 -18.72 -22.47 -5.84
CA ASP A 39 -18.89 -23.93 -5.70
C ASP A 39 -19.22 -24.36 -4.26
N GLY A 40 -20.07 -23.61 -3.58
CA GLY A 40 -20.47 -23.88 -2.22
C GLY A 40 -19.48 -23.48 -1.15
N CYS A 41 -18.34 -22.88 -1.53
CA CYS A 41 -17.34 -22.38 -0.60
C CYS A 41 -17.40 -20.86 -0.53
N THR A 42 -17.34 -20.31 0.67
CA THR A 42 -17.29 -18.87 0.89
C THR A 42 -15.85 -18.41 1.00
N TYR A 43 -15.49 -17.45 0.17
CA TYR A 43 -14.18 -16.83 0.20
C TYR A 43 -14.28 -15.40 0.69
N ARG A 44 -13.48 -15.06 1.69
CA ARG A 44 -13.36 -13.69 2.18
C ARG A 44 -12.04 -13.13 1.70
N GLU A 45 -12.13 -12.05 0.93
CA GLU A 45 -10.93 -11.32 0.54
C GLU A 45 -10.42 -10.50 1.71
N GLY A 46 -9.15 -10.19 1.70
CA GLY A 46 -8.53 -9.35 2.72
C GLY A 46 -7.46 -8.48 2.12
N LEU A 47 -7.50 -7.21 2.45
CA LEU A 47 -6.52 -6.22 2.02
C LEU A 47 -5.96 -5.54 3.26
N ASN A 48 -4.70 -5.79 3.56
CA ASN A 48 -4.09 -5.35 4.81
C ASN A 48 -2.69 -4.79 4.61
N ALA A 49 -2.38 -3.73 5.34
CA ALA A 49 -0.99 -3.35 5.52
C ALA A 49 -0.35 -4.35 6.49
N VAL A 50 0.76 -4.93 6.08
CA VAL A 50 1.49 -5.92 6.88
C VAL A 50 2.85 -5.41 7.31
N ARG A 51 3.31 -4.32 6.75
CA ARG A 51 4.57 -3.69 7.12
C ARG A 51 4.55 -2.22 6.74
N ILE A 52 5.19 -1.40 7.55
CA ILE A 52 5.44 0.00 7.25
C ILE A 52 6.85 0.35 7.66
N GLU A 53 7.56 1.06 6.79
CA GLU A 53 8.92 1.51 7.02
C GLU A 53 9.03 2.98 6.66
N GLY A 54 9.68 3.74 7.52
CA GLY A 54 9.94 5.16 7.28
C GLY A 54 10.82 5.72 8.37
N GLY A 55 11.50 6.81 8.04
CA GLY A 55 12.39 7.48 8.96
C GLY A 55 13.84 7.08 8.77
N VAL A 56 14.71 8.06 8.93
CA VAL A 56 16.17 7.91 8.78
C VAL A 56 16.86 8.27 10.09
N ALA A 57 16.43 9.36 10.70
CA ALA A 57 16.98 9.85 11.97
C ALA A 57 15.90 10.61 12.73
N GLY A 58 16.01 10.67 14.05
CA GLY A 58 15.00 11.28 14.91
C GLY A 58 14.80 12.78 14.71
N ASN A 59 15.76 13.44 14.09
CA ASN A 59 15.73 14.89 13.85
C ASN A 59 15.61 15.24 12.35
N VAL A 60 15.23 14.29 11.50
CA VAL A 60 15.08 14.51 10.07
C VAL A 60 13.67 14.12 9.65
N VAL A 61 12.96 15.03 8.99
CA VAL A 61 11.66 14.75 8.40
C VAL A 61 11.85 13.71 7.28
N PRO A 62 11.16 12.56 7.34
CA PRO A 62 11.39 11.50 6.37
C PRO A 62 10.90 11.86 4.97
N ASP A 63 11.68 11.49 3.98
CA ASP A 63 11.37 11.68 2.56
C ASP A 63 10.83 10.41 1.88
N LEU A 64 10.77 9.31 2.61
CA LEU A 64 10.29 8.03 2.12
C LEU A 64 9.50 7.31 3.20
N CYS A 65 8.35 6.81 2.82
CA CYS A 65 7.58 5.86 3.63
C CYS A 65 7.10 4.73 2.72
N ARG A 66 7.43 3.50 3.09
CA ARG A 66 7.01 2.32 2.36
C ARG A 66 5.94 1.58 3.16
N VAL A 67 4.80 1.36 2.53
CA VAL A 67 3.73 0.54 3.08
C VAL A 67 3.63 -0.73 2.24
N THR A 68 3.78 -1.87 2.87
CA THR A 68 3.61 -3.16 2.21
C THR A 68 2.20 -3.66 2.47
N VAL A 69 1.48 -3.94 1.39
CA VAL A 69 0.08 -4.35 1.44
C VAL A 69 -0.02 -5.78 0.91
N ASN A 70 -0.74 -6.59 1.65
CA ASN A 70 -1.07 -7.94 1.26
C ASN A 70 -2.53 -8.00 0.83
N PHE A 71 -2.80 -8.54 -0.35
CA PHE A 71 -4.14 -8.75 -0.85
C PHE A 71 -4.39 -10.25 -1.04
N ARG A 72 -5.29 -10.79 -0.24
CA ARG A 72 -5.82 -12.14 -0.43
C ARG A 72 -7.11 -12.02 -1.21
N TYR A 73 -7.15 -12.60 -2.39
CA TYR A 73 -8.30 -12.50 -3.26
C TYR A 73 -8.89 -13.87 -3.57
N ALA A 74 -10.18 -13.87 -3.89
CA ALA A 74 -10.92 -15.08 -4.20
C ALA A 74 -10.51 -15.63 -5.58
N PRO A 75 -10.67 -16.95 -5.81
CA PRO A 75 -10.21 -17.58 -7.05
C PRO A 75 -11.00 -17.17 -8.32
N ASP A 76 -12.07 -16.39 -8.19
CA ASP A 76 -12.76 -15.81 -9.34
C ASP A 76 -12.04 -14.60 -9.94
N ARG A 77 -10.99 -14.11 -9.27
CA ARG A 77 -10.09 -13.11 -9.81
C ARG A 77 -8.82 -13.79 -10.30
N ASP A 78 -8.36 -13.44 -11.49
CA ASP A 78 -7.03 -13.80 -11.92
C ASP A 78 -6.02 -12.76 -11.40
N GLU A 79 -4.75 -12.96 -11.70
CA GLU A 79 -3.69 -12.05 -11.26
C GLU A 79 -3.90 -10.62 -11.78
N ASP A 80 -4.33 -10.48 -13.02
CA ASP A 80 -4.56 -9.17 -13.63
C ASP A 80 -5.73 -8.46 -12.98
N ALA A 81 -6.81 -9.17 -12.68
CA ALA A 81 -7.97 -8.62 -11.99
C ALA A 81 -7.62 -8.20 -10.56
N ALA A 82 -6.82 -8.99 -9.86
CA ALA A 82 -6.37 -8.67 -8.52
C ALA A 82 -5.49 -7.43 -8.51
N GLU A 83 -4.55 -7.34 -9.43
CA GLU A 83 -3.70 -6.15 -9.57
C GLU A 83 -4.52 -4.91 -9.90
N ALA A 84 -5.47 -5.03 -10.84
CA ALA A 84 -6.34 -3.93 -11.22
C ALA A 84 -7.17 -3.42 -10.04
N HIS A 85 -7.66 -4.33 -9.20
CA HIS A 85 -8.41 -3.95 -8.00
C HIS A 85 -7.55 -3.17 -7.01
N VAL A 86 -6.33 -3.62 -6.77
CA VAL A 86 -5.40 -2.92 -5.87
C VAL A 86 -5.07 -1.54 -6.42
N ARG A 87 -4.82 -1.42 -7.71
CA ARG A 87 -4.55 -0.13 -8.33
C ARG A 87 -5.74 0.82 -8.25
N GLU A 88 -6.95 0.30 -8.39
CA GLU A 88 -8.17 1.08 -8.25
C GLU A 88 -8.36 1.58 -6.81
N VAL A 89 -8.17 0.71 -5.84
CA VAL A 89 -8.31 1.07 -4.41
C VAL A 89 -7.36 2.19 -4.02
N PHE A 90 -6.14 2.19 -4.57
CA PHE A 90 -5.11 3.15 -4.21
C PHE A 90 -4.88 4.24 -5.27
N ALA A 91 -5.81 4.40 -6.20
CA ALA A 91 -5.66 5.39 -7.27
C ALA A 91 -5.43 6.81 -6.73
N ALA A 92 -6.15 7.19 -5.67
CA ALA A 92 -5.99 8.50 -5.05
C ALA A 92 -4.58 8.69 -4.45
N ALA A 93 -4.01 7.64 -3.86
CA ALA A 93 -2.65 7.71 -3.32
C ALA A 93 -1.61 7.86 -4.45
N VAL A 94 -1.81 7.16 -5.56
CA VAL A 94 -0.93 7.29 -6.73
C VAL A 94 -1.04 8.69 -7.34
N ASP A 95 -2.23 9.22 -7.43
CA ASP A 95 -2.46 10.59 -7.91
C ASP A 95 -1.81 11.62 -7.00
N ALA A 96 -1.71 11.34 -5.71
CA ALA A 96 -1.04 12.19 -4.73
C ALA A 96 0.49 12.02 -4.73
N GLY A 97 1.03 11.12 -5.55
CA GLY A 97 2.46 10.95 -5.74
C GLY A 97 3.05 9.63 -5.23
N ALA A 98 2.25 8.72 -4.70
CA ALA A 98 2.73 7.41 -4.30
C ALA A 98 3.03 6.55 -5.52
N THR A 99 4.02 5.67 -5.40
CA THR A 99 4.30 4.66 -6.42
C THR A 99 3.80 3.31 -5.93
N LEU A 100 2.99 2.66 -6.74
CA LEU A 100 2.52 1.31 -6.48
C LEU A 100 3.37 0.32 -7.27
N THR A 101 4.02 -0.59 -6.58
CA THR A 101 4.79 -1.67 -7.21
C THR A 101 4.24 -3.01 -6.73
N VAL A 102 3.92 -3.87 -7.67
CA VAL A 102 3.52 -5.26 -7.36
C VAL A 102 4.78 -6.11 -7.28
N VAL A 103 5.03 -6.70 -6.12
CA VAL A 103 6.27 -7.43 -5.85
C VAL A 103 6.11 -8.93 -6.06
N ASP A 104 4.93 -9.44 -5.73
CA ASP A 104 4.62 -10.86 -5.85
C ASP A 104 3.12 -10.99 -6.05
N ASN A 105 2.71 -11.59 -7.16
CA ASN A 105 1.32 -11.80 -7.49
C ASN A 105 1.12 -13.24 -7.95
N ALA A 106 0.57 -14.04 -7.06
CA ALA A 106 0.18 -15.42 -7.36
C ALA A 106 -1.32 -15.50 -7.49
N GLY A 107 -1.80 -16.31 -8.41
CA GLY A 107 -3.24 -16.53 -8.61
C GLY A 107 -3.92 -17.03 -7.35
N GLY A 108 -5.24 -16.83 -7.26
CA GLY A 108 -6.05 -17.36 -6.17
C GLY A 108 -5.93 -18.87 -6.08
N ALA A 109 -5.76 -19.38 -4.87
CA ALA A 109 -5.63 -20.82 -4.66
C ALA A 109 -7.00 -21.49 -4.61
N LEU A 110 -6.97 -22.82 -4.64
CA LEU A 110 -8.15 -23.65 -4.43
C LEU A 110 -8.74 -23.43 -3.03
N PRO A 111 -9.99 -23.85 -2.79
CA PRO A 111 -10.69 -23.60 -1.54
C PRO A 111 -9.85 -23.83 -0.28
N GLY A 112 -9.86 -22.85 0.59
CA GLY A 112 -9.14 -22.89 1.85
C GLY A 112 -7.65 -22.55 1.78
N LEU A 113 -7.10 -22.34 0.60
CA LEU A 113 -5.67 -22.13 0.38
C LEU A 113 -5.39 -20.85 -0.40
N GLY A 114 -6.08 -19.77 -0.08
CA GLY A 114 -5.89 -18.50 -0.77
C GLY A 114 -4.45 -18.03 -0.75
N GLU A 115 -3.87 -17.80 -1.92
CA GLU A 115 -2.53 -17.24 -2.05
C GLU A 115 -2.58 -15.73 -1.94
N PRO A 116 -1.70 -15.14 -1.18
CA PRO A 116 -1.64 -13.69 -1.10
C PRO A 116 -0.98 -13.10 -2.32
N ALA A 117 -1.55 -12.02 -2.84
CA ALA A 117 -0.82 -11.11 -3.69
C ALA A 117 -0.21 -10.03 -2.81
N ALA A 118 1.07 -9.84 -2.88
CA ALA A 118 1.73 -8.79 -2.14
C ALA A 118 1.96 -7.59 -3.03
N ALA A 119 1.44 -6.45 -2.63
CA ALA A 119 1.74 -5.18 -3.27
C ALA A 119 2.51 -4.32 -2.30
N ALA A 120 3.66 -3.82 -2.74
CA ALA A 120 4.41 -2.87 -1.94
C ALA A 120 4.13 -1.46 -2.45
N PHE A 121 3.58 -0.63 -1.58
CA PHE A 121 3.52 0.80 -1.83
C PHE A 121 4.85 1.41 -1.44
N VAL A 122 5.70 1.58 -2.40
CA VAL A 122 6.85 2.43 -2.22
C VAL A 122 6.34 3.85 -2.38
N ALA A 123 6.31 4.59 -1.30
CA ALA A 123 6.15 6.01 -1.42
C ALA A 123 7.32 6.52 -2.25
N ALA A 124 7.04 6.85 -3.50
CA ALA A 124 8.07 7.25 -4.42
C ALA A 124 8.90 8.33 -3.78
N VAL A 125 10.16 8.08 -3.75
CA VAL A 125 11.09 9.05 -3.26
C VAL A 125 11.02 10.22 -4.21
N GLY A 126 10.44 11.27 -3.73
CA GLY A 126 10.77 12.54 -4.29
C GLY A 126 12.28 12.74 -4.15
N ARG A 127 12.76 13.83 -4.61
CA ARG A 127 14.14 14.20 -4.36
C ARG A 127 14.35 14.41 -2.87
N PRO A 128 15.48 14.00 -2.30
CA PRO A 128 15.80 14.36 -0.93
C PRO A 128 15.69 15.87 -0.80
N ALA A 129 14.98 16.33 0.21
CA ALA A 129 14.87 17.74 0.45
C ALA A 129 16.25 18.27 0.83
N ARG A 130 16.58 19.40 0.29
CA ARG A 130 17.74 20.13 0.75
C ARG A 130 17.36 20.84 2.03
N ALA A 131 18.03 20.48 3.06
CA ALA A 131 17.84 21.13 4.33
C ALA A 131 18.33 22.58 4.28
#